data_17a8535e7d9d4bad307edf08dee905f6
#
_entry.id   17a8535e7d9d4bad307edf08dee905f6
#
_cell.length_a   1.000
_cell.length_b   1.000
_cell.length_c   1.000
_cell.angle_alpha   90.00
_cell.angle_beta   90.00
_cell.angle_gamma   90.00
#
_symmetry.space_group_name_H-M   'P 1'
#
loop_
_entity.id
_entity.type
_entity.pdbx_description
1 polymer ?
#
loop_
_entity_poly.entity_id
_entity_poly.type
_entity_poly.pdbx_seq_one_letter_code
_entity_poly.pdbx_strand_id
1 'polypeptide(L)'
;MKTVVALLLACALSLPVLAEEEKKEGAAPQVIYHNLVPALVGNYGVGPRLKFYKADVALRVTGVDAEAKVIHHEPLIRNQLVMLFSQQTEESLASPDAKELLRQEALKQVQQVLSDEEGRPLVEDLLFNNLILQG
;
A
#
# COMPACT_ATOMS: atom_id res chain seq x y z
N MET A 1 63.75 14.94 45.44
CA MET A 1 63.47 14.82 45.03
C MET A 1 62.69 14.59 44.40
N LYS A 2 61.94 14.61 44.03
CA LYS A 2 61.40 14.42 43.48
C LYS A 2 60.46 14.23 43.02
N THR A 3 59.78 14.21 42.53
CA THR A 3 59.08 13.99 42.03
C THR A 3 58.16 13.84 41.51
N VAL A 4 57.30 13.68 40.97
CA VAL A 4 56.56 13.46 40.45
C VAL A 4 55.67 13.33 39.96
N VAL A 5 55.09 13.34 39.47
CA VAL A 5 54.33 13.01 38.95
C VAL A 5 53.34 12.94 38.47
N ALA A 6 52.70 12.93 38.01
CA ALA A 6 51.88 12.69 37.60
C ALA A 6 50.97 12.68 37.10
N LEU A 7 50.31 12.42 36.55
CA LEU A 7 49.56 12.19 35.98
C LEU A 7 48.67 12.11 35.50
N LEU A 8 47.98 12.07 35.13
CA LEU A 8 47.13 11.76 34.59
C LEU A 8 46.25 11.79 34.04
N LEU A 9 45.73 11.58 33.53
CA LEU A 9 44.99 11.07 32.98
C LEU A 9 43.84 11.18 32.74
N ALA A 10 43.38 11.47 32.10
CA ALA A 10 42.29 11.68 31.85
C ALA A 10 41.67 11.06 30.79
N CYS A 11 41.08 10.40 30.85
CA CYS A 11 40.47 9.87 29.93
C CYS A 11 39.25 9.98 29.77
N ALA A 12 38.76 10.31 29.17
CA ALA A 12 38.09 10.46 28.63
C ALA A 12 37.20 9.71 27.98
N LEU A 13 36.41 9.79 28.03
CA LEU A 13 35.45 9.33 27.73
C LEU A 13 34.69 9.47 26.75
N SER A 14 34.62 9.15 26.08
CA SER A 14 34.03 8.94 25.05
C SER A 14 32.75 8.37 25.05
N LEU A 15 31.94 8.91 24.73
CA LEU A 15 30.83 8.56 24.74
C LEU A 15 30.22 8.25 23.62
N PRO A 16 29.60 7.44 23.37
CA PRO A 16 29.00 6.98 22.28
C PRO A 16 27.62 7.36 22.19
N VAL A 17 27.35 8.41 21.84
CA VAL A 17 26.01 8.80 21.67
C VAL A 17 25.48 8.42 20.33
N LEU A 18 26.31 7.96 19.46
CA LEU A 18 25.87 7.67 18.10
C LEU A 18 24.97 6.48 17.95
N ALA A 19 24.98 5.60 18.91
CA ALA A 19 24.25 4.35 18.77
C ALA A 19 22.74 4.52 18.76
N GLU A 20 22.24 5.54 19.39
CA GLU A 20 20.79 5.72 19.43
C GLU A 20 20.22 6.24 18.12
N GLU A 21 20.97 7.07 17.42
CA GLU A 21 20.51 7.57 16.14
C GLU A 21 20.46 6.48 15.09
N GLU A 22 21.42 5.57 15.16
CA GLU A 22 21.45 4.46 14.21
C GLU A 22 20.26 3.53 14.36
N LYS A 23 19.74 3.36 15.55
CA LYS A 23 18.57 2.50 15.75
C LYS A 23 17.33 3.05 15.10
N LYS A 24 17.15 4.36 15.07
CA LYS A 24 15.99 4.95 14.41
C LYS A 24 16.08 4.84 12.92
N GLU A 25 17.26 5.01 12.38
CA GLU A 25 17.46 4.93 10.94
C GLU A 25 17.41 3.49 10.44
N GLY A 26 17.77 2.57 11.30
CA GLY A 26 17.79 1.17 10.95
C GLY A 26 16.46 0.46 11.05
N ALA A 27 15.41 1.14 11.51
CA ALA A 27 14.11 0.52 11.63
C ALA A 27 13.56 0.21 10.25
N ALA A 28 13.14 -1.04 10.06
CA ALA A 28 12.54 -1.44 8.79
C ALA A 28 11.23 -0.70 8.57
N PRO A 29 10.93 -0.30 7.35
CA PRO A 29 9.63 0.29 7.05
C PRO A 29 8.52 -0.70 7.37
N GLN A 30 7.41 -0.19 7.87
CA GLN A 30 6.29 -1.03 8.23
C GLN A 30 5.38 -1.28 7.05
N VAL A 31 4.82 -2.47 7.03
CA VAL A 31 3.77 -2.81 6.07
C VAL A 31 2.47 -2.13 6.53
N ILE A 32 1.84 -1.45 5.60
CA ILE A 32 0.62 -0.69 5.87
C ILE A 32 -0.45 -1.14 4.89
N TYR A 33 -1.66 -1.37 5.41
CA TYR A 33 -2.81 -1.66 4.56
C TYR A 33 -3.67 -0.41 4.51
N HIS A 34 -3.68 0.23 3.36
CA HIS A 34 -4.47 1.43 3.15
C HIS A 34 -5.83 1.06 2.56
N ASN A 35 -6.89 1.36 3.28
CA ASN A 35 -8.24 1.06 2.83
C ASN A 35 -8.78 2.20 1.98
N LEU A 36 -9.37 1.85 0.85
CA LEU A 36 -10.07 2.84 0.03
C LEU A 36 -11.44 3.09 0.64
N VAL A 37 -11.65 4.29 1.15
CA VAL A 37 -12.89 4.67 1.82
C VAL A 37 -13.46 5.91 1.15
N PRO A 38 -14.73 5.90 0.82
CA PRO A 38 -15.71 4.83 0.98
C PRO A 38 -15.48 3.68 0.00
N ALA A 39 -16.23 2.60 0.19
CA ALA A 39 -16.15 1.46 -0.72
C ALA A 39 -16.44 1.89 -2.15
N LEU A 40 -15.92 1.13 -3.11
CA LEU A 40 -16.20 1.34 -4.53
C LEU A 40 -17.57 0.75 -4.83
N VAL A 41 -18.41 1.52 -5.49
CA VAL A 41 -19.77 1.09 -5.83
C VAL A 41 -20.02 1.45 -7.28
N GLY A 42 -20.61 0.53 -8.02
CA GLY A 42 -20.93 0.80 -9.42
C GLY A 42 -21.76 -0.30 -10.02
N ASN A 43 -21.89 -0.23 -11.33
CA ASN A 43 -22.63 -1.20 -12.12
C ASN A 43 -21.69 -2.10 -12.88
N TYR A 44 -22.15 -3.31 -13.16
CA TYR A 44 -21.41 -4.25 -13.99
C TYR A 44 -22.39 -5.10 -14.79
N GLY A 45 -21.84 -5.84 -15.75
CA GLY A 45 -22.61 -6.76 -16.57
C GLY A 45 -23.28 -6.08 -17.74
N VAL A 46 -23.87 -6.92 -18.58
CA VAL A 46 -24.59 -6.48 -19.77
C VAL A 46 -25.98 -7.07 -19.70
N GLY A 47 -26.93 -6.41 -20.38
CA GLY A 47 -28.30 -6.88 -20.43
C GLY A 47 -29.27 -5.88 -19.84
N PRO A 48 -30.55 -6.24 -19.83
CA PRO A 48 -31.61 -5.30 -19.43
C PRO A 48 -31.68 -5.05 -17.94
N ARG A 49 -31.03 -5.86 -17.11
CA ARG A 49 -31.04 -5.66 -15.67
C ARG A 49 -29.75 -4.99 -15.22
N LEU A 50 -29.87 -3.97 -14.43
CA LEU A 50 -28.71 -3.35 -13.81
C LEU A 50 -28.22 -4.24 -12.68
N LYS A 51 -26.91 -4.51 -12.69
CA LYS A 51 -26.26 -5.23 -11.62
C LYS A 51 -25.31 -4.29 -10.91
N PHE A 52 -25.14 -4.50 -9.64
CA PHE A 52 -24.36 -3.61 -8.79
C PHE A 52 -23.28 -4.37 -8.06
N TYR A 53 -22.15 -3.73 -7.90
CA TYR A 53 -21.09 -4.24 -7.03
C TYR A 53 -20.79 -3.23 -5.94
N LYS A 54 -20.31 -3.74 -4.81
CA LYS A 54 -19.72 -2.95 -3.76
C LYS A 54 -18.43 -3.64 -3.35
N ALA A 55 -17.33 -2.93 -3.46
CA ALA A 55 -16.01 -3.52 -3.19
C ALA A 55 -15.28 -2.70 -2.13
N ASP A 56 -14.89 -3.37 -1.07
CA ASP A 56 -14.00 -2.81 -0.05
C ASP A 56 -12.59 -3.28 -0.39
N VAL A 57 -11.75 -2.34 -0.78
CA VAL A 57 -10.41 -2.63 -1.27
C VAL A 57 -9.37 -2.09 -0.31
N ALA A 58 -8.38 -2.91 -0.01
CA ALA A 58 -7.21 -2.49 0.75
C ALA A 58 -5.97 -2.65 -0.11
N LEU A 59 -5.07 -1.68 -0.04
CA LEU A 59 -3.82 -1.69 -0.77
C LEU A 59 -2.67 -1.85 0.23
N ARG A 60 -1.80 -2.84 0.00
CA ARG A 60 -0.65 -3.05 0.86
C ARG A 60 0.54 -2.27 0.32
N VAL A 61 1.14 -1.48 1.17
CA VAL A 61 2.34 -0.71 0.85
C VAL A 61 3.35 -0.86 1.98
N THR A 62 4.59 -0.50 1.72
CA THR A 62 5.64 -0.54 2.74
C THR A 62 6.17 0.88 2.95
N GLY A 63 6.00 1.38 4.15
CA GLY A 63 6.50 2.69 4.57
C GLY A 63 5.49 3.82 4.41
N VAL A 64 5.63 4.82 5.27
CA VAL A 64 4.71 5.96 5.28
C VAL A 64 4.82 6.83 4.04
N ASP A 65 6.01 6.87 3.43
CA ASP A 65 6.18 7.65 2.19
C ASP A 65 5.38 7.04 1.05
N ALA A 66 5.41 5.71 0.94
CA ALA A 66 4.63 5.02 -0.08
C ALA A 66 3.14 5.22 0.17
N GLU A 67 2.71 5.13 1.42
CA GLU A 67 1.31 5.35 1.76
C GLU A 67 0.88 6.78 1.39
N ALA A 68 1.70 7.76 1.68
CA ALA A 68 1.39 9.16 1.36
C ALA A 68 1.18 9.35 -0.15
N LYS A 69 2.00 8.69 -0.95
CA LYS A 69 1.88 8.77 -2.40
C LYS A 69 0.62 8.08 -2.91
N VAL A 70 0.28 6.96 -2.33
CA VAL A 70 -0.96 6.25 -2.66
C VAL A 70 -2.16 7.13 -2.32
N ILE A 71 -2.16 7.77 -1.16
CA ILE A 71 -3.23 8.68 -0.76
C ILE A 71 -3.34 9.83 -1.75
N HIS A 72 -2.19 10.38 -2.15
CA HIS A 72 -2.18 11.49 -3.11
C HIS A 72 -2.81 11.11 -4.45
N HIS A 73 -2.58 9.89 -4.90
CA HIS A 73 -3.09 9.41 -6.19
C HIS A 73 -4.37 8.59 -6.05
N GLU A 74 -4.98 8.58 -4.89
CA GLU A 74 -6.17 7.77 -4.67
C GLU A 74 -7.29 8.04 -5.68
N PRO A 75 -7.57 9.29 -6.09
CA PRO A 75 -8.61 9.52 -7.10
C PRO A 75 -8.33 8.80 -8.42
N LEU A 76 -7.09 8.75 -8.86
CA LEU A 76 -6.73 8.03 -10.07
C LEU A 76 -6.88 6.52 -9.88
N ILE A 77 -6.47 6.03 -8.72
CA ILE A 77 -6.58 4.61 -8.39
C ILE A 77 -8.05 4.21 -8.38
N ARG A 78 -8.90 4.98 -7.72
CA ARG A 78 -10.32 4.68 -7.63
C ARG A 78 -10.97 4.69 -9.01
N ASN A 79 -10.63 5.67 -9.82
CA ASN A 79 -11.18 5.75 -11.17
C ASN A 79 -10.80 4.53 -11.99
N GLN A 80 -9.55 4.11 -11.91
CA GLN A 80 -9.07 2.94 -12.64
C GLN A 80 -9.81 1.67 -12.20
N LEU A 81 -10.01 1.50 -10.90
CA LEU A 81 -10.72 0.33 -10.38
C LEU A 81 -12.20 0.34 -10.75
N VAL A 82 -12.84 1.50 -10.70
CA VAL A 82 -14.23 1.60 -11.14
C VAL A 82 -14.37 1.21 -12.60
N MET A 83 -13.45 1.67 -13.44
CA MET A 83 -13.46 1.30 -14.85
C MET A 83 -13.27 -0.21 -15.04
N LEU A 84 -12.35 -0.81 -14.31
CA LEU A 84 -12.12 -2.23 -14.39
C LEU A 84 -13.37 -3.02 -13.96
N PHE A 85 -13.95 -2.65 -12.82
CA PHE A 85 -15.11 -3.37 -12.30
C PHE A 85 -16.33 -3.23 -13.22
N SER A 86 -16.51 -2.08 -13.83
CA SER A 86 -17.65 -1.86 -14.73
C SER A 86 -17.58 -2.71 -15.98
N GLN A 87 -16.41 -3.22 -16.34
CA GLN A 87 -16.23 -4.07 -17.52
C GLN A 87 -16.44 -5.55 -17.22
N GLN A 88 -16.69 -5.89 -15.97
CA GLN A 88 -16.85 -7.29 -15.59
C GLN A 88 -18.20 -7.84 -15.99
N THR A 89 -18.26 -9.16 -16.09
CA THR A 89 -19.49 -9.88 -16.38
C THR A 89 -19.87 -10.71 -15.16
N GLU A 90 -21.08 -11.29 -15.19
CA GLU A 90 -21.45 -12.21 -14.14
C GLU A 90 -20.46 -13.37 -14.04
N GLU A 91 -20.00 -13.85 -15.20
CA GLU A 91 -19.08 -14.97 -15.23
C GLU A 91 -17.74 -14.63 -14.60
N SER A 92 -17.23 -13.43 -14.83
CA SER A 92 -15.94 -13.02 -14.29
C SER A 92 -15.99 -12.74 -12.80
N LEU A 93 -17.17 -12.73 -12.19
CA LEU A 93 -17.35 -12.49 -10.77
C LEU A 93 -18.00 -13.67 -10.04
N ALA A 94 -18.32 -14.74 -10.75
CA ALA A 94 -19.14 -15.81 -10.21
C ALA A 94 -18.38 -16.82 -9.34
N SER A 95 -17.12 -17.07 -9.62
CA SER A 95 -16.36 -18.10 -8.94
C SER A 95 -15.19 -17.52 -8.14
N PRO A 96 -14.69 -18.24 -7.12
CA PRO A 96 -13.50 -17.80 -6.41
C PRO A 96 -12.30 -17.64 -7.33
N ASP A 97 -12.13 -18.51 -8.32
CA ASP A 97 -11.03 -18.40 -9.27
C ASP A 97 -11.13 -17.15 -10.12
N ALA A 98 -12.36 -16.83 -10.59
CA ALA A 98 -12.59 -15.63 -11.36
C ALA A 98 -12.32 -14.37 -10.53
N LYS A 99 -12.72 -14.38 -9.26
CA LYS A 99 -12.47 -13.25 -8.37
C LYS A 99 -10.98 -13.06 -8.11
N GLU A 100 -10.23 -14.15 -8.02
CA GLU A 100 -8.79 -14.08 -7.84
C GLU A 100 -8.12 -13.47 -9.09
N LEU A 101 -8.55 -13.84 -10.27
CA LEU A 101 -8.05 -13.24 -11.49
C LEU A 101 -8.35 -11.74 -11.54
N LEU A 102 -9.55 -11.36 -11.11
CA LEU A 102 -9.90 -9.95 -11.03
C LEU A 102 -9.02 -9.20 -10.04
N ARG A 103 -8.76 -9.81 -8.90
CA ARG A 103 -7.88 -9.21 -7.88
C ARG A 103 -6.49 -8.96 -8.44
N GLN A 104 -5.93 -9.93 -9.15
CA GLN A 104 -4.62 -9.81 -9.75
C GLN A 104 -4.61 -8.73 -10.83
N GLU A 105 -5.65 -8.66 -11.64
CA GLU A 105 -5.75 -7.62 -12.66
C GLU A 105 -5.89 -6.23 -12.02
N ALA A 106 -6.68 -6.14 -10.95
CA ALA A 106 -6.83 -4.89 -10.22
C ALA A 106 -5.49 -4.41 -9.67
N LEU A 107 -4.72 -5.32 -9.06
CA LEU A 107 -3.39 -5.01 -8.56
C LEU A 107 -2.50 -4.49 -9.66
N LYS A 108 -2.49 -5.18 -10.79
CA LYS A 108 -1.67 -4.79 -11.93
C LYS A 108 -2.00 -3.39 -12.41
N GLN A 109 -3.28 -3.07 -12.49
CA GLN A 109 -3.70 -1.75 -12.96
C GLN A 109 -3.36 -0.65 -11.97
N VAL A 110 -3.51 -0.90 -10.69
CA VAL A 110 -3.11 0.06 -9.66
C VAL A 110 -1.59 0.30 -9.71
N GLN A 111 -0.83 -0.78 -9.85
CA GLN A 111 0.63 -0.67 -9.98
C GLN A 111 1.01 0.13 -11.21
N GLN A 112 0.29 -0.02 -12.30
CA GLN A 112 0.55 0.73 -13.52
C GLN A 112 0.28 2.22 -13.33
N VAL A 113 -0.83 2.57 -12.68
CA VAL A 113 -1.13 3.96 -12.37
C VAL A 113 0.00 4.59 -11.57
N LEU A 114 0.46 3.90 -10.53
CA LEU A 114 1.51 4.43 -9.67
C LEU A 114 2.87 4.49 -10.37
N SER A 115 3.17 3.52 -11.23
CA SER A 115 4.39 3.55 -12.02
C SER A 115 4.40 4.74 -12.98
N ASP A 116 3.25 5.04 -13.57
CA ASP A 116 3.14 6.18 -14.48
C ASP A 116 3.31 7.51 -13.74
N GLU A 117 2.77 7.61 -12.53
CA GLU A 117 2.79 8.86 -11.79
C GLU A 117 4.04 9.05 -10.94
N GLU A 118 4.56 7.98 -10.35
CA GLU A 118 5.67 8.05 -9.39
C GLU A 118 6.94 7.33 -9.85
N GLY A 119 6.89 6.65 -10.97
CA GLY A 119 8.03 5.88 -11.47
C GLY A 119 8.25 4.54 -10.78
N ARG A 120 7.39 4.15 -9.86
CA ARG A 120 7.47 2.88 -9.15
C ARG A 120 6.07 2.39 -8.83
N PRO A 121 5.86 1.06 -8.76
CA PRO A 121 4.54 0.51 -8.53
C PRO A 121 3.98 0.70 -7.12
N LEU A 122 4.81 0.90 -6.13
CA LEU A 122 4.49 1.20 -4.72
C LEU A 122 3.54 0.24 -4.00
N VAL A 123 2.49 -0.22 -4.64
CA VAL A 123 1.52 -1.15 -4.02
C VAL A 123 1.99 -2.56 -4.27
N GLU A 124 2.10 -3.34 -3.20
CA GLU A 124 2.61 -4.70 -3.27
C GLU A 124 1.51 -5.73 -3.40
N ASP A 125 0.32 -5.42 -2.90
CA ASP A 125 -0.82 -6.32 -3.00
C ASP A 125 -2.11 -5.53 -2.90
N LEU A 126 -3.18 -6.13 -3.37
CA LEU A 126 -4.51 -5.57 -3.33
C LEU A 126 -5.46 -6.63 -2.81
N LEU A 127 -6.25 -6.29 -1.82
CA LEU A 127 -7.15 -7.23 -1.18
C LEU A 127 -8.59 -6.75 -1.30
N PHE A 128 -9.48 -7.70 -1.55
CA PHE A 128 -10.91 -7.44 -1.41
C PHE A 128 -11.32 -7.86 -0.01
N ASN A 129 -11.50 -6.89 0.87
CA ASN A 129 -12.00 -7.18 2.21
C ASN A 129 -13.46 -7.60 2.15
N ASN A 130 -14.16 -7.11 1.14
CA ASN A 130 -15.54 -7.45 0.91
C ASN A 130 -15.85 -7.18 -0.55
N LEU A 131 -16.60 -8.07 -1.17
CA LEU A 131 -17.07 -7.89 -2.55
C LEU A 131 -18.49 -8.40 -2.62
N ILE A 132 -19.44 -7.48 -2.68
CA ILE A 132 -20.86 -7.80 -2.71
C ILE A 132 -21.39 -7.54 -4.10
N LEU A 133 -22.14 -8.49 -4.61
CA LEU A 133 -22.74 -8.39 -5.92
C LEU A 133 -24.26 -8.48 -5.76
N GLN A 134 -24.97 -7.60 -6.44
CA GLN A 134 -26.43 -7.57 -6.42
C GLN A 134 -26.99 -7.41 -7.82
N GLY A 135 -28.12 -8.04 -8.07
CA GLY A 135 -28.74 -7.87 -9.37
C GLY A 135 -29.65 -8.98 -9.80
#